data_079612231b5c2048f8ed51de4f7ba1e5
#
_entry.id   079612231b5c2048f8ed51de4f7ba1e5
#
_cell.length_a   1.000
_cell.length_b   1.000
_cell.length_c   1.000
_cell.angle_alpha   90.00
_cell.angle_beta   90.00
_cell.angle_gamma   90.00
#
_symmetry.space_group_name_H-M   'P 1'
#
loop_
_entity.id
_entity.type
_entity.pdbx_description
1 polymer ?
#
loop_
_entity_poly.entity_id
_entity_poly.type
_entity_poly.pdbx_seq_one_letter_code
_entity_poly.pdbx_strand_id
1 'polypeptide(L)'
;NCEVLALCERLGLRVTLSDDRIGRAIGDGNHRAELLRAVVRDYAGYPALHGYHITDEPNSGAFPALAAVRQILADLDPVHEAYINLFPNYASAEMLGNPTYYDHVRQFADTVSPAIISYDHYHFIKGEPMESVDMGSRRENQIYEAAFRKVERPGFFDNIEDVRRVSAETDTPFMVIVLVVEHGPYRN
;
A
#
# COMPACT_ATOMS: atom_id res chain seq x y z
N ASN A 1 8.50 0.23 18.13
CA ASN A 1 9.00 0.87 16.89
C ASN A 1 10.44 1.41 17.01
N CYS A 2 10.83 2.05 18.13
CA CYS A 2 12.19 2.62 18.28
C CYS A 2 13.31 1.58 18.14
N GLU A 3 13.14 0.40 18.72
CA GLU A 3 14.11 -0.69 18.61
C GLU A 3 14.26 -1.21 17.18
N VAL A 4 13.13 -1.28 16.44
CA VAL A 4 13.11 -1.68 15.02
C VAL A 4 13.83 -0.64 14.17
N LEU A 5 13.58 0.65 14.39
CA LEU A 5 14.26 1.74 13.67
C LEU A 5 15.78 1.71 13.94
N ALA A 6 16.19 1.54 15.19
CA ALA A 6 17.61 1.43 15.54
C ALA A 6 18.28 0.17 14.94
N LEU A 7 17.55 -0.94 14.81
CA LEU A 7 18.04 -2.13 14.13
C LEU A 7 18.19 -1.89 12.63
N CYS A 8 17.18 -1.30 11.99
CA CYS A 8 17.21 -1.00 10.57
C CYS A 8 18.36 -0.03 10.21
N GLU A 9 18.61 0.98 11.05
CA GLU A 9 19.76 1.88 10.87
C GLU A 9 21.08 1.10 10.84
N ARG A 10 21.30 0.19 11.79
CA ARG A 10 22.51 -0.65 11.84
C ARG A 10 22.66 -1.57 10.63
N LEU A 11 21.54 -1.97 10.02
CA LEU A 11 21.49 -2.84 8.85
C LEU A 11 21.49 -2.06 7.51
N GLY A 12 21.51 -0.72 7.55
CA GLY A 12 21.43 0.12 6.35
C GLY A 12 20.06 0.06 5.66
N LEU A 13 19.00 -0.30 6.40
CA LEU A 13 17.63 -0.37 5.90
C LEU A 13 16.87 0.92 6.20
N ARG A 14 15.87 1.23 5.36
CA ARG A 14 14.93 2.32 5.60
C ARG A 14 13.52 1.76 5.82
N VAL A 15 12.73 2.45 6.64
CA VAL A 15 11.43 1.97 7.13
C VAL A 15 10.35 3.02 6.89
N THR A 16 9.26 2.60 6.27
CA THR A 16 7.99 3.30 6.33
C THR A 16 7.24 2.80 7.56
N LEU A 17 7.05 3.69 8.54
CA LEU A 17 6.62 3.35 9.90
C LEU A 17 5.10 3.35 10.03
N SER A 18 4.54 2.28 10.58
CA SER A 18 3.17 2.23 11.08
C SER A 18 3.12 2.52 12.58
N ASP A 19 2.14 3.34 12.99
CA ASP A 19 1.86 3.63 14.41
C ASP A 19 0.36 3.84 14.60
N ASP A 20 -0.23 3.22 15.63
CA ASP A 20 -1.67 3.27 15.90
C ASP A 20 -2.22 4.70 16.08
N ARG A 21 -1.37 5.64 16.53
CA ARG A 21 -1.73 7.05 16.66
C ARG A 21 -2.06 7.69 15.31
N ILE A 22 -1.44 7.24 14.22
CA ILE A 22 -1.74 7.71 12.86
C ILE A 22 -3.14 7.24 12.46
N GLY A 23 -3.46 5.96 12.64
CA GLY A 23 -4.81 5.44 12.41
C GLY A 23 -5.88 6.18 13.22
N ARG A 24 -5.61 6.44 14.49
CA ARG A 24 -6.51 7.25 15.34
C ARG A 24 -6.65 8.69 14.85
N ALA A 25 -5.60 9.30 14.35
CA ALA A 25 -5.62 10.66 13.82
C ALA A 25 -6.50 10.79 12.56
N ILE A 26 -6.73 9.71 11.80
CA ILE A 26 -7.66 9.72 10.67
C ILE A 26 -9.10 9.91 11.18
N GLY A 27 -9.50 9.16 12.22
CA GLY A 27 -10.86 9.17 12.77
C GLY A 27 -11.16 10.32 13.71
N ASP A 28 -10.17 10.82 14.46
CA ASP A 28 -10.33 11.86 15.49
C ASP A 28 -9.77 13.21 15.03
N GLY A 29 -10.63 13.97 14.36
CA GLY A 29 -10.25 15.30 13.86
C GLY A 29 -9.86 16.30 14.96
N ASN A 30 -10.37 16.16 16.17
CA ASN A 30 -10.11 17.08 17.27
C ASN A 30 -8.70 16.93 17.86
N HIS A 31 -8.20 15.68 17.96
CA HIS A 31 -6.89 15.37 18.53
C HIS A 31 -5.85 15.03 17.47
N ARG A 32 -6.21 15.13 16.18
CA ARG A 32 -5.35 14.77 15.04
C ARG A 32 -3.95 15.37 15.14
N ALA A 33 -3.87 16.67 15.30
CA ALA A 33 -2.59 17.38 15.33
C ALA A 33 -1.74 17.00 16.55
N GLU A 34 -2.35 16.74 17.69
CA GLU A 34 -1.65 16.30 18.92
C GLU A 34 -1.05 14.90 18.73
N LEU A 35 -1.86 13.96 18.20
CA LEU A 35 -1.43 12.59 17.92
C LEU A 35 -0.24 12.57 16.95
N LEU A 36 -0.33 13.33 15.87
CA LEU A 36 0.73 13.37 14.85
C LEU A 36 2.00 14.07 15.35
N ARG A 37 1.90 15.14 16.16
CA ARG A 37 3.06 15.74 16.82
C ARG A 37 3.79 14.73 17.72
N ALA A 38 3.04 13.90 18.45
CA ALA A 38 3.64 12.86 19.27
C ALA A 38 4.38 11.81 18.43
N VAL A 39 3.82 11.40 17.29
CA VAL A 39 4.47 10.48 16.35
C VAL A 39 5.77 11.08 15.81
N VAL A 40 5.72 12.30 15.28
CA VAL A 40 6.90 12.98 14.71
C VAL A 40 7.98 13.19 15.78
N ARG A 41 7.62 13.66 16.97
CA ARG A 41 8.55 13.82 18.09
C ARG A 41 9.28 12.52 18.43
N ASP A 42 8.57 11.40 18.39
CA ASP A 42 9.13 10.10 18.81
C ASP A 42 10.01 9.46 17.73
N TYR A 43 9.80 9.78 16.43
CA TYR A 43 10.43 9.01 15.34
C TYR A 43 11.22 9.83 14.31
N ALA A 44 10.98 11.12 14.12
CA ALA A 44 11.64 11.90 13.05
C ALA A 44 13.18 11.97 13.18
N GLY A 45 13.72 11.77 14.37
CA GLY A 45 15.16 11.76 14.61
C GLY A 45 15.90 10.48 14.23
N TYR A 46 15.20 9.43 13.77
CA TYR A 46 15.83 8.17 13.39
C TYR A 46 16.26 8.18 11.91
N PRO A 47 17.57 8.00 11.59
CA PRO A 47 18.06 7.98 10.21
C PRO A 47 17.43 6.89 9.34
N ALA A 48 16.96 5.80 9.95
CA ALA A 48 16.28 4.71 9.25
C ALA A 48 14.84 5.05 8.87
N LEU A 49 14.24 6.10 9.43
CA LEU A 49 12.89 6.50 9.03
C LEU A 49 12.89 6.95 7.57
N HIS A 50 11.99 6.39 6.77
CA HIS A 50 11.74 6.80 5.39
C HIS A 50 10.47 7.62 5.25
N GLY A 51 9.43 7.23 5.98
CA GLY A 51 8.14 7.87 5.96
C GLY A 51 7.17 7.25 6.95
N TYR A 52 5.95 7.74 6.93
CA TYR A 52 4.86 7.32 7.79
C TYR A 52 3.80 6.58 6.97
N HIS A 53 3.55 5.32 7.28
CA HIS A 53 2.45 4.57 6.68
C HIS A 53 1.13 5.01 7.29
N ILE A 54 0.30 5.67 6.50
CA ILE A 54 -0.94 6.29 6.97
C ILE A 54 -2.06 5.27 7.03
N THR A 55 -2.29 4.59 5.90
CA THR A 55 -3.33 3.54 5.78
C THR A 55 -3.10 2.71 4.53
N ASP A 56 -3.78 1.58 4.50
CA ASP A 56 -3.83 0.65 3.38
C ASP A 56 -5.25 0.59 2.82
N GLU A 57 -5.37 0.58 1.51
CA GLU A 57 -6.60 0.40 0.75
C GLU A 57 -7.80 1.26 1.22
N PRO A 58 -7.66 2.60 1.31
CA PRO A 58 -8.74 3.45 1.80
C PRO A 58 -9.88 3.60 0.78
N ASN A 59 -11.11 3.61 1.29
CA ASN A 59 -12.28 4.07 0.53
C ASN A 59 -12.17 5.59 0.28
N SER A 60 -12.67 6.08 -0.85
CA SER A 60 -12.61 7.51 -1.22
C SER A 60 -13.27 8.45 -0.21
N GLY A 61 -14.24 7.96 0.58
CA GLY A 61 -14.84 8.72 1.68
C GLY A 61 -13.83 9.14 2.77
N ALA A 62 -12.69 8.43 2.89
CA ALA A 62 -11.63 8.77 3.82
C ALA A 62 -10.66 9.85 3.29
N PHE A 63 -10.64 10.12 1.99
CA PHE A 63 -9.64 11.01 1.38
C PHE A 63 -9.54 12.40 2.01
N PRO A 64 -10.63 13.09 2.37
CA PRO A 64 -10.52 14.38 3.06
C PRO A 64 -9.78 14.29 4.41
N ALA A 65 -10.00 13.22 5.17
CA ALA A 65 -9.30 13.01 6.43
C ALA A 65 -7.82 12.66 6.22
N LEU A 66 -7.51 11.87 5.18
CA LEU A 66 -6.15 11.53 4.79
C LEU A 66 -5.37 12.74 4.31
N ALA A 67 -6.01 13.62 3.54
CA ALA A 67 -5.44 14.90 3.13
C ALA A 67 -5.03 15.75 4.34
N ALA A 68 -5.90 15.84 5.34
CA ALA A 68 -5.59 16.58 6.57
C ALA A 68 -4.44 15.95 7.39
N VAL A 69 -4.39 14.61 7.48
CA VAL A 69 -3.28 13.89 8.13
C VAL A 69 -1.97 14.15 7.39
N ARG A 70 -1.97 13.98 6.07
CA ARG A 70 -0.79 14.21 5.23
C ARG A 70 -0.29 15.65 5.36
N GLN A 71 -1.19 16.64 5.30
CA GLN A 71 -0.80 18.04 5.41
C GLN A 71 -0.13 18.35 6.76
N ILE A 72 -0.71 17.86 7.86
CA ILE A 72 -0.12 18.07 9.19
C ILE A 72 1.25 17.40 9.30
N LEU A 73 1.42 16.19 8.76
CA LEU A 73 2.72 15.52 8.74
C LEU A 73 3.73 16.30 7.91
N ALA A 74 3.36 16.79 6.73
CA ALA A 74 4.24 17.60 5.90
C ALA A 74 4.66 18.93 6.57
N ASP A 75 3.77 19.53 7.37
CA ASP A 75 4.09 20.75 8.13
C ASP A 75 5.02 20.47 9.33
N LEU A 76 4.88 19.30 9.96
CA LEU A 76 5.65 18.91 11.13
C LEU A 76 7.01 18.28 10.77
N ASP A 77 7.04 17.54 9.67
CA ASP A 77 8.19 16.77 9.22
C ASP A 77 8.23 16.72 7.68
N PRO A 78 8.72 17.77 7.04
CA PRO A 78 8.74 17.89 5.58
C PRO A 78 9.75 16.95 4.89
N VAL A 79 10.55 16.21 5.66
CA VAL A 79 11.58 15.29 5.12
C VAL A 79 11.05 13.89 4.90
N HIS A 80 10.09 13.45 5.72
CA HIS A 80 9.56 12.10 5.68
C HIS A 80 8.14 12.08 5.13
N GLU A 81 7.91 11.21 4.17
CA GLU A 81 6.66 11.18 3.43
C GLU A 81 5.52 10.47 4.15
N ALA A 82 4.30 10.97 3.92
CA ALA A 82 3.07 10.29 4.27
C ALA A 82 2.71 9.29 3.16
N TYR A 83 2.87 8.00 3.44
CA TYR A 83 2.64 6.91 2.49
C TYR A 83 1.26 6.29 2.65
N ILE A 84 0.54 6.16 1.54
CA ILE A 84 -0.78 5.53 1.43
C ILE A 84 -0.73 4.54 0.29
N ASN A 85 -1.18 3.30 0.51
CA ASN A 85 -1.33 2.31 -0.53
C ASN A 85 -2.80 2.23 -0.96
N LEU A 86 -3.07 2.25 -2.25
CA LEU A 86 -4.42 2.18 -2.81
C LEU A 86 -4.84 0.76 -3.14
N PHE A 87 -6.14 0.54 -3.22
CA PHE A 87 -6.73 -0.65 -3.79
C PHE A 87 -6.24 -0.91 -5.21
N PRO A 88 -6.18 -2.17 -5.65
CA PRO A 88 -6.09 -2.52 -7.07
C PRO A 88 -7.45 -2.38 -7.78
N ASN A 89 -7.42 -2.42 -9.12
CA ASN A 89 -8.62 -2.23 -9.96
C ASN A 89 -9.66 -3.35 -9.88
N TYR A 90 -9.36 -4.46 -9.21
CA TYR A 90 -10.35 -5.51 -8.96
C TYR A 90 -11.15 -5.32 -7.66
N ALA A 91 -10.90 -4.24 -6.93
CA ALA A 91 -11.76 -3.84 -5.82
C ALA A 91 -13.15 -3.41 -6.36
N SER A 92 -14.20 -3.70 -5.60
CA SER A 92 -15.56 -3.30 -5.98
C SER A 92 -15.76 -1.79 -5.90
N ALA A 93 -16.73 -1.26 -6.65
CA ALA A 93 -17.10 0.15 -6.58
C ALA A 93 -17.48 0.60 -5.15
N GLU A 94 -18.03 -0.30 -4.35
CA GLU A 94 -18.33 -0.05 -2.93
C GLU A 94 -17.05 0.10 -2.11
N MET A 95 -16.06 -0.78 -2.30
CA MET A 95 -14.76 -0.70 -1.63
C MET A 95 -14.02 0.57 -2.04
N LEU A 96 -14.01 0.89 -3.32
CA LEU A 96 -13.37 2.10 -3.85
C LEU A 96 -14.07 3.38 -3.35
N GLY A 97 -15.40 3.35 -3.22
CA GLY A 97 -16.25 4.53 -3.03
C GLY A 97 -16.41 5.36 -4.32
N ASN A 98 -16.05 4.79 -5.46
CA ASN A 98 -16.12 5.40 -6.80
C ASN A 98 -16.66 4.42 -7.82
N PRO A 99 -17.30 4.89 -8.91
CA PRO A 99 -17.82 4.02 -9.96
C PRO A 99 -16.74 3.25 -10.72
N THR A 100 -15.57 3.86 -10.93
CA THR A 100 -14.45 3.26 -11.65
C THR A 100 -13.14 3.38 -10.84
N TYR A 101 -12.18 2.54 -11.17
CA TYR A 101 -10.85 2.60 -10.57
C TYR A 101 -10.11 3.89 -10.95
N TYR A 102 -10.23 4.32 -12.21
CA TYR A 102 -9.67 5.59 -12.65
C TYR A 102 -10.20 6.77 -11.81
N ASP A 103 -11.52 6.84 -11.56
CA ASP A 103 -12.12 7.89 -10.73
C ASP A 103 -11.58 7.87 -9.30
N HIS A 104 -11.36 6.67 -8.74
CA HIS A 104 -10.78 6.49 -7.42
C HIS A 104 -9.35 7.06 -7.33
N VAL A 105 -8.48 6.67 -8.26
CA VAL A 105 -7.09 7.16 -8.29
C VAL A 105 -7.05 8.66 -8.58
N ARG A 106 -7.89 9.15 -9.48
CA ARG A 106 -7.99 10.58 -9.81
C ARG A 106 -8.45 11.40 -8.61
N GLN A 107 -9.52 10.98 -7.94
CA GLN A 107 -10.01 11.66 -6.74
C GLN A 107 -8.97 11.63 -5.62
N PHE A 108 -8.23 10.53 -5.45
CA PHE A 108 -7.13 10.44 -4.50
C PHE A 108 -6.06 11.48 -4.80
N ALA A 109 -5.57 11.55 -6.04
CA ALA A 109 -4.55 12.51 -6.44
C ALA A 109 -5.00 13.95 -6.22
N ASP A 110 -6.23 14.29 -6.62
CA ASP A 110 -6.78 15.65 -6.49
C ASP A 110 -7.06 16.05 -5.03
N THR A 111 -7.48 15.10 -4.18
CA THR A 111 -7.87 15.41 -2.79
C THR A 111 -6.70 15.35 -1.84
N VAL A 112 -5.89 14.28 -1.94
CA VAL A 112 -4.79 14.02 -0.99
C VAL A 112 -3.51 14.71 -1.44
N SER A 113 -3.31 14.93 -2.72
CA SER A 113 -2.07 15.46 -3.33
C SER A 113 -0.82 14.70 -2.84
N PRO A 114 -0.76 13.37 -3.03
CA PRO A 114 0.32 12.56 -2.50
C PRO A 114 1.64 12.84 -3.22
N ALA A 115 2.77 12.56 -2.57
CA ALA A 115 4.07 12.62 -3.23
C ALA A 115 4.28 11.45 -4.22
N ILE A 116 3.59 10.34 -3.99
CA ILE A 116 3.60 9.16 -4.86
C ILE A 116 2.24 8.46 -4.81
N ILE A 117 1.74 7.98 -5.94
CA ILE A 117 0.59 7.09 -6.02
C ILE A 117 1.10 5.67 -5.90
N SER A 118 0.76 4.97 -4.83
CA SER A 118 1.14 3.58 -4.61
C SER A 118 -0.09 2.69 -4.62
N TYR A 119 0.03 1.53 -5.22
CA TYR A 119 -0.98 0.48 -5.19
C TYR A 119 -0.33 -0.90 -5.30
N ASP A 120 -1.04 -1.94 -4.91
CA ASP A 120 -0.64 -3.32 -5.15
C ASP A 120 -1.59 -4.01 -6.15
N HIS A 121 -1.03 -4.89 -6.97
CA HIS A 121 -1.80 -5.78 -7.82
C HIS A 121 -1.10 -7.13 -7.87
N TYR A 122 -1.63 -8.09 -7.17
CA TYR A 122 -1.10 -9.45 -7.15
C TYR A 122 -1.56 -10.18 -8.40
N HIS A 123 -0.66 -10.18 -9.39
CA HIS A 123 -0.95 -10.62 -10.75
C HIS A 123 -1.25 -12.10 -10.86
N PHE A 124 -0.52 -12.95 -10.12
CA PHE A 124 -0.71 -14.37 -10.16
C PHE A 124 -1.53 -14.87 -8.96
N ILE A 125 -2.53 -15.69 -9.26
CA ILE A 125 -3.37 -16.38 -8.27
C ILE A 125 -3.31 -17.89 -8.46
N LYS A 126 -3.65 -18.61 -7.39
CA LYS A 126 -3.80 -20.05 -7.42
C LYS A 126 -5.03 -20.40 -8.25
N GLY A 127 -4.80 -21.17 -9.32
CA GLY A 127 -5.89 -21.73 -10.15
C GLY A 127 -6.39 -23.06 -9.63
N GLU A 128 -7.15 -23.77 -10.44
CA GLU A 128 -7.64 -25.11 -10.15
C GLU A 128 -6.49 -26.12 -10.01
N PRO A 129 -6.66 -27.17 -9.19
CA PRO A 129 -5.71 -28.26 -9.08
C PRO A 129 -5.45 -28.92 -10.45
N MET A 130 -4.21 -29.26 -10.71
CA MET A 130 -3.87 -30.03 -11.92
C MET A 130 -4.19 -31.52 -11.70
N GLU A 131 -5.01 -32.09 -12.56
CA GLU A 131 -5.50 -33.51 -12.44
C GLU A 131 -4.40 -34.57 -12.53
N SER A 132 -3.18 -34.23 -12.95
CA SER A 132 -2.12 -35.20 -13.26
C SER A 132 -0.78 -34.93 -12.57
N VAL A 133 -0.78 -34.55 -11.30
CA VAL A 133 0.48 -34.43 -10.55
C VAL A 133 0.84 -35.76 -9.92
N ASP A 134 1.98 -36.31 -10.33
CA ASP A 134 2.57 -37.46 -9.65
C ASP A 134 3.00 -37.11 -8.22
N MET A 135 2.21 -37.57 -7.27
CA MET A 135 2.38 -37.28 -5.85
C MET A 135 3.44 -38.17 -5.18
N GLY A 136 3.95 -39.20 -5.89
CA GLY A 136 4.77 -40.25 -5.28
C GLY A 136 6.25 -39.90 -5.03
N SER A 137 6.79 -38.88 -5.63
CA SER A 137 8.25 -38.60 -5.62
C SER A 137 8.69 -37.25 -5.09
N ARG A 138 7.79 -36.40 -4.63
CA ARG A 138 8.09 -35.02 -4.24
C ARG A 138 7.88 -34.77 -2.76
N ARG A 139 8.69 -33.89 -2.16
CA ARG A 139 8.46 -33.37 -0.81
C ARG A 139 7.13 -32.60 -0.79
N GLU A 140 6.43 -32.62 0.34
CA GLU A 140 5.09 -32.06 0.51
C GLU A 140 4.92 -30.64 -0.04
N ASN A 141 5.88 -29.75 0.19
CA ASN A 141 5.87 -28.39 -0.34
C ASN A 141 6.00 -28.33 -1.88
N GLN A 142 6.81 -29.21 -2.47
CA GLN A 142 6.96 -29.29 -3.93
C GLN A 142 5.74 -29.87 -4.63
N ILE A 143 5.02 -30.75 -3.93
CA ILE A 143 3.74 -31.30 -4.40
C ILE A 143 2.68 -30.20 -4.43
N TYR A 144 2.62 -29.39 -3.39
CA TYR A 144 1.67 -28.28 -3.31
C TYR A 144 1.91 -27.25 -4.41
N GLU A 145 3.15 -26.83 -4.64
CA GLU A 145 3.52 -25.89 -5.69
C GLU A 145 3.25 -26.41 -7.10
N ALA A 146 3.47 -27.72 -7.33
CA ALA A 146 3.24 -28.33 -8.63
C ALA A 146 1.74 -28.64 -8.91
N ALA A 147 0.94 -28.77 -7.85
CA ALA A 147 -0.45 -29.21 -7.95
C ALA A 147 -1.42 -28.14 -8.48
N PHE A 148 -0.99 -26.88 -8.55
CA PHE A 148 -1.86 -25.78 -8.97
C PHE A 148 -1.26 -25.01 -10.12
N ARG A 149 -2.10 -24.66 -11.10
CA ARG A 149 -1.69 -23.72 -12.14
C ARG A 149 -1.58 -22.31 -11.55
N LYS A 150 -0.57 -21.57 -12.01
CA LYS A 150 -0.60 -20.12 -11.90
C LYS A 150 -1.64 -19.60 -12.89
N VAL A 151 -2.53 -18.77 -12.40
CA VAL A 151 -3.54 -18.09 -13.22
C VAL A 151 -3.27 -16.61 -13.14
N GLU A 152 -3.19 -15.98 -14.28
CA GLU A 152 -3.06 -14.52 -14.34
C GLU A 152 -4.39 -13.90 -13.94
N ARG A 153 -4.33 -12.95 -13.01
CA ARG A 153 -5.47 -12.12 -12.67
C ARG A 153 -5.69 -11.13 -13.81
N PRO A 154 -6.90 -11.05 -14.39
CA PRO A 154 -7.17 -10.08 -15.44
C PRO A 154 -7.05 -8.64 -14.92
N GLY A 155 -6.77 -7.70 -15.82
CA GLY A 155 -6.75 -6.27 -15.51
C GLY A 155 -5.43 -5.74 -14.96
N PHE A 156 -4.34 -6.52 -14.92
CA PHE A 156 -3.04 -6.02 -14.45
C PHE A 156 -2.53 -4.83 -15.26
N PHE A 157 -2.52 -4.94 -16.58
CA PHE A 157 -2.08 -3.85 -17.45
C PHE A 157 -3.09 -2.69 -17.50
N ASP A 158 -4.38 -2.95 -17.36
CA ASP A 158 -5.41 -1.91 -17.25
C ASP A 158 -5.21 -1.11 -15.96
N ASN A 159 -4.85 -1.78 -14.85
CA ASN A 159 -4.52 -1.11 -13.59
C ASN A 159 -3.33 -0.16 -13.75
N ILE A 160 -2.25 -0.64 -14.39
CA ILE A 160 -1.07 0.20 -14.67
C ILE A 160 -1.47 1.40 -15.54
N GLU A 161 -2.29 1.19 -16.58
CA GLU A 161 -2.70 2.27 -17.50
C GLU A 161 -3.56 3.32 -16.81
N ASP A 162 -4.52 2.93 -15.97
CA ASP A 162 -5.34 3.87 -15.21
C ASP A 162 -4.47 4.75 -14.29
N VAL A 163 -3.54 4.13 -13.54
CA VAL A 163 -2.64 4.85 -12.65
C VAL A 163 -1.66 5.73 -13.43
N ARG A 164 -1.10 5.22 -14.54
CA ARG A 164 -0.20 5.98 -15.42
C ARG A 164 -0.88 7.23 -15.99
N ARG A 165 -2.15 7.13 -16.37
CA ARG A 165 -2.92 8.27 -16.88
C ARG A 165 -3.06 9.35 -15.81
N VAL A 166 -3.50 8.97 -14.61
CA VAL A 166 -3.63 9.92 -13.49
C VAL A 166 -2.27 10.52 -13.13
N SER A 167 -1.23 9.70 -13.07
CA SER A 167 0.15 10.14 -12.82
C SER A 167 0.59 11.22 -13.82
N ALA A 168 0.34 11.01 -15.12
CA ALA A 168 0.68 11.99 -16.16
C ALA A 168 -0.17 13.26 -16.10
N GLU A 169 -1.44 13.15 -15.71
CA GLU A 169 -2.38 14.28 -15.62
C GLU A 169 -2.13 15.16 -14.38
N THR A 170 -1.54 14.59 -13.33
CA THR A 170 -1.31 15.26 -12.04
C THR A 170 0.17 15.52 -11.74
N ASP A 171 1.06 15.14 -12.67
CA ASP A 171 2.52 15.19 -12.47
C ASP A 171 2.97 14.51 -11.17
N THR A 172 2.29 13.42 -10.79
CA THR A 172 2.56 12.67 -9.58
C THR A 172 3.15 11.32 -9.93
N PRO A 173 4.37 10.95 -9.50
CA PRO A 173 4.95 9.64 -9.78
C PRO A 173 4.12 8.51 -9.16
N PHE A 174 4.24 7.31 -9.72
CA PHE A 174 3.56 6.14 -9.16
C PHE A 174 4.48 4.94 -8.96
N MET A 175 4.07 4.05 -8.09
CA MET A 175 4.74 2.80 -7.76
C MET A 175 3.71 1.67 -7.69
N VAL A 176 4.10 0.50 -8.19
CA VAL A 176 3.33 -0.74 -8.02
C VAL A 176 4.07 -1.69 -7.08
N ILE A 177 3.34 -2.24 -6.12
CA ILE A 177 3.83 -3.32 -5.26
C ILE A 177 3.54 -4.63 -5.97
N VAL A 178 4.58 -5.42 -6.20
CA VAL A 178 4.50 -6.74 -6.83
C VAL A 178 4.77 -7.84 -5.82
N LEU A 179 4.08 -8.95 -5.98
CA LEU A 179 4.28 -10.12 -5.14
C LEU A 179 5.54 -10.87 -5.58
N VAL A 180 6.49 -11.00 -4.66
CA VAL A 180 7.73 -11.76 -4.85
C VAL A 180 7.81 -13.02 -3.98
N VAL A 181 6.85 -13.20 -3.07
CA VAL A 181 6.73 -14.35 -2.19
C VAL A 181 5.30 -14.89 -2.25
N GLU A 182 5.18 -16.19 -2.45
CA GLU A 182 3.89 -16.85 -2.48
C GLU A 182 3.24 -16.84 -1.08
N HIS A 183 1.97 -16.45 -1.00
CA HIS A 183 1.18 -16.53 0.23
C HIS A 183 -0.32 -16.65 -0.05
N GLY A 184 -1.03 -17.40 0.78
CA GLY A 184 -2.47 -17.61 0.65
C GLY A 184 -2.87 -18.07 -0.76
N PRO A 185 -3.81 -17.39 -1.42
CA PRO A 185 -4.25 -17.72 -2.78
C PRO A 185 -3.31 -17.16 -3.88
N TYR A 186 -2.32 -16.33 -3.50
CA TYR A 186 -1.45 -15.65 -4.45
C TYR A 186 -0.19 -16.45 -4.78
N ARG A 187 0.31 -16.28 -6.01
CA ARG A 187 1.51 -16.92 -6.55
C ARG A 187 2.50 -15.85 -7.04
N ASN A 188 3.77 -16.17 -6.98
CA ASN A 188 4.84 -15.35 -7.53
C ASN A 188 5.31 -15.85 -8.91
#